data_ccba5777e3c84c486ed2353a1abed71e
#
_entry.id   ccba5777e3c84c486ed2353a1abed71e
#
_cell.length_a   1.000
_cell.length_b   1.000
_cell.length_c   1.000
_cell.angle_alpha   90.00
_cell.angle_beta   90.00
_cell.angle_gamma   90.00
#
_symmetry.space_group_name_H-M   'P 1'
#
loop_
_entity.id
_entity.type
_entity.pdbx_description
1 polymer ?
#
loop_
_entity_poly.entity_id
_entity_poly.type
_entity_poly.pdbx_seq_one_letter_code
_entity_poly.pdbx_strand_id
1 'polypeptide(L)'
;LFPNLTIEKNIAFGLENTERSKNEINERVSELLDLIGLPDQGPKYPAQLSGGQQQRIALARAIASGPGLLLLDEPLSALDAKVRVYLRHEIKILQQKLGVTTIMVTHDQEEALSMADRIVVMNEGKVEQIGTPNEVYCKPETLFVADFIGEMTQFRGTISGKSLVKIGNTELNMVEHRFSQGREVSITIRPEDIIPLGAKLPAKSGKNVFSAQLVEMEFLGSFWRCKLKSDEFPEALVTADFSVNAVRRLSIETNQILWIELPSESILAFDFQAA
;
A
#
# COMPACT_ATOMS: atom_id res chain seq x y z
N LEU A 1 22.28 -12.01 -10.45
CA LEU A 1 23.54 -12.69 -10.11
C LEU A 1 24.25 -13.15 -11.37
N PHE A 2 25.59 -13.31 -11.34
CA PHE A 2 26.36 -13.91 -12.40
C PHE A 2 26.24 -15.44 -12.33
N PRO A 3 25.63 -16.10 -13.31
CA PRO A 3 25.31 -17.52 -13.21
C PRO A 3 26.54 -18.44 -13.16
N ASN A 4 27.65 -17.98 -13.73
CA ASN A 4 28.90 -18.74 -13.84
C ASN A 4 29.89 -18.51 -12.68
N LEU A 5 29.50 -17.69 -11.68
CA LEU A 5 30.29 -17.45 -10.48
C LEU A 5 29.63 -18.10 -9.28
N THR A 6 30.44 -18.56 -8.33
CA THR A 6 29.95 -18.98 -7.01
C THR A 6 29.34 -17.83 -6.27
N ILE A 7 28.59 -18.09 -5.20
CA ILE A 7 27.94 -17.05 -4.41
C ILE A 7 28.96 -16.12 -3.74
N GLU A 8 30.01 -16.68 -3.17
CA GLU A 8 31.13 -15.89 -2.62
C GLU A 8 31.76 -14.95 -3.66
N LYS A 9 31.99 -15.44 -4.90
CA LYS A 9 32.51 -14.65 -6.00
C LYS A 9 31.50 -13.61 -6.51
N ASN A 10 30.22 -13.92 -6.47
CA ASN A 10 29.18 -12.93 -6.76
C ASN A 10 29.23 -11.76 -5.78
N ILE A 11 29.35 -12.03 -4.47
CA ILE A 11 29.42 -10.99 -3.44
C ILE A 11 30.77 -10.24 -3.54
N ALA A 12 31.89 -10.97 -3.74
CA ALA A 12 33.20 -10.38 -3.87
C ALA A 12 33.40 -9.51 -5.12
N PHE A 13 32.58 -9.69 -6.16
CA PHE A 13 32.80 -9.11 -7.49
C PHE A 13 33.08 -7.61 -7.47
N GLY A 14 32.33 -6.83 -6.70
CA GLY A 14 32.55 -5.39 -6.57
C GLY A 14 33.77 -5.02 -5.70
N LEU A 15 34.24 -5.95 -4.87
CA LEU A 15 35.39 -5.74 -3.98
C LEU A 15 36.72 -6.04 -4.66
N GLU A 16 36.74 -6.93 -5.65
CA GLU A 16 37.98 -7.34 -6.36
C GLU A 16 38.67 -6.18 -7.10
N ASN A 17 37.94 -5.12 -7.42
CA ASN A 17 38.44 -3.92 -8.06
C ASN A 17 38.81 -2.78 -7.06
N THR A 18 38.82 -3.09 -5.75
CA THR A 18 39.22 -2.14 -4.70
C THR A 18 40.63 -2.43 -4.23
N GLU A 19 41.24 -1.53 -3.42
CA GLU A 19 42.57 -1.70 -2.84
C GLU A 19 42.63 -2.72 -1.69
N ARG A 20 41.53 -3.46 -1.42
CA ARG A 20 41.41 -4.43 -0.33
C ARG A 20 42.21 -5.70 -0.60
N SER A 21 42.85 -6.23 0.44
CA SER A 21 43.51 -7.52 0.37
C SER A 21 42.51 -8.67 0.21
N LYS A 22 42.98 -9.82 -0.27
CA LYS A 22 42.14 -11.03 -0.37
C LYS A 22 41.55 -11.45 0.97
N ASN A 23 42.25 -11.27 2.08
CA ASN A 23 41.77 -11.60 3.40
C ASN A 23 40.61 -10.70 3.81
N GLU A 24 40.73 -9.39 3.63
CA GLU A 24 39.66 -8.43 3.91
C GLU A 24 38.41 -8.68 3.03
N ILE A 25 38.62 -9.08 1.75
CA ILE A 25 37.49 -9.46 0.90
C ILE A 25 36.80 -10.72 1.42
N ASN A 26 37.53 -11.76 1.78
CA ASN A 26 36.97 -13.00 2.30
C ASN A 26 36.23 -12.77 3.65
N GLU A 27 36.78 -11.99 4.55
CA GLU A 27 36.15 -11.61 5.80
C GLU A 27 34.82 -10.87 5.53
N ARG A 28 34.84 -9.90 4.62
CA ARG A 28 33.65 -9.14 4.26
C ARG A 28 32.57 -10.00 3.60
N VAL A 29 32.94 -10.95 2.75
CA VAL A 29 32.02 -11.92 2.14
C VAL A 29 31.39 -12.81 3.22
N SER A 30 32.19 -13.31 4.17
CA SER A 30 31.67 -14.12 5.29
C SER A 30 30.71 -13.32 6.16
N GLU A 31 31.06 -12.10 6.56
CA GLU A 31 30.15 -11.20 7.31
C GLU A 31 28.81 -10.98 6.59
N LEU A 32 28.84 -10.79 5.26
CA LEU A 32 27.64 -10.56 4.48
C LEU A 32 26.79 -11.82 4.34
N LEU A 33 27.41 -13.00 4.20
CA LEU A 33 26.69 -14.27 4.18
C LEU A 33 26.01 -14.54 5.53
N ASP A 34 26.68 -14.26 6.64
CA ASP A 34 26.10 -14.35 7.98
C ASP A 34 24.96 -13.36 8.16
N LEU A 35 25.15 -12.12 7.71
CA LEU A 35 24.16 -11.05 7.82
C LEU A 35 22.85 -11.36 7.09
N ILE A 36 22.92 -12.01 5.91
CA ILE A 36 21.74 -12.42 5.14
C ILE A 36 21.20 -13.81 5.53
N GLY A 37 21.78 -14.46 6.56
CA GLY A 37 21.37 -15.76 7.07
C GLY A 37 21.67 -16.93 6.11
N LEU A 38 22.78 -16.85 5.35
CA LEU A 38 23.19 -17.85 4.36
C LEU A 38 24.68 -18.24 4.47
N PRO A 39 25.22 -18.52 5.66
CA PRO A 39 26.66 -18.69 5.89
C PRO A 39 27.28 -19.82 5.04
N ASP A 40 26.54 -20.92 4.83
CA ASP A 40 27.07 -22.11 4.16
C ASP A 40 26.86 -22.10 2.62
N GLN A 41 26.33 -21.00 2.06
CA GLN A 41 25.97 -20.98 0.64
C GLN A 41 27.10 -20.46 -0.27
N GLY A 42 28.22 -19.98 0.26
CA GLY A 42 29.33 -19.40 -0.49
C GLY A 42 29.82 -20.22 -1.68
N PRO A 43 30.10 -21.54 -1.54
CA PRO A 43 30.60 -22.39 -2.62
C PRO A 43 29.58 -22.74 -3.72
N LYS A 44 28.27 -22.49 -3.49
CA LYS A 44 27.23 -22.84 -4.46
C LYS A 44 27.13 -21.84 -5.61
N TYR A 45 26.45 -22.26 -6.67
CA TYR A 45 26.10 -21.43 -7.82
C TYR A 45 24.66 -20.94 -7.71
N PRO A 46 24.30 -19.81 -8.34
CA PRO A 46 22.94 -19.26 -8.30
C PRO A 46 21.84 -20.27 -8.62
N ALA A 47 22.03 -21.13 -9.62
CA ALA A 47 21.06 -22.16 -10.02
C ALA A 47 20.74 -23.21 -8.92
N GLN A 48 21.55 -23.30 -7.89
CA GLN A 48 21.35 -24.22 -6.76
C GLN A 48 20.56 -23.58 -5.60
N LEU A 49 20.09 -22.36 -5.77
CA LEU A 49 19.43 -21.57 -4.73
C LEU A 49 17.98 -21.23 -5.12
N SER A 50 17.11 -21.07 -4.11
CA SER A 50 15.77 -20.54 -4.33
C SER A 50 15.82 -19.06 -4.76
N GLY A 51 14.75 -18.57 -5.41
CA GLY A 51 14.67 -17.16 -5.83
C GLY A 51 14.89 -16.16 -4.68
N GLY A 52 14.31 -16.43 -3.51
CA GLY A 52 14.52 -15.60 -2.32
C GLY A 52 15.95 -15.61 -1.77
N GLN A 53 16.66 -16.76 -1.87
CA GLN A 53 18.08 -16.83 -1.53
C GLN A 53 18.92 -16.05 -2.53
N GLN A 54 18.64 -16.19 -3.83
CA GLN A 54 19.34 -15.42 -4.88
C GLN A 54 19.17 -13.92 -4.67
N GLN A 55 18.00 -13.48 -4.24
CA GLN A 55 17.70 -12.08 -4.01
C GLN A 55 18.48 -11.50 -2.81
N ARG A 56 18.52 -12.25 -1.69
CA ARG A 56 19.36 -11.88 -0.54
C ARG A 56 20.84 -11.77 -0.92
N ILE A 57 21.34 -12.65 -1.77
CA ILE A 57 22.72 -12.60 -2.25
C ILE A 57 22.93 -11.42 -3.20
N ALA A 58 21.96 -11.11 -4.06
CA ALA A 58 22.06 -9.92 -4.91
C ALA A 58 22.13 -8.63 -4.08
N LEU A 59 21.37 -8.56 -2.98
CA LEU A 59 21.44 -7.47 -2.02
C LEU A 59 22.82 -7.43 -1.32
N ALA A 60 23.31 -8.57 -0.83
CA ALA A 60 24.65 -8.66 -0.22
C ALA A 60 25.74 -8.18 -1.19
N ARG A 61 25.66 -8.55 -2.46
CA ARG A 61 26.57 -8.06 -3.51
C ARG A 61 26.50 -6.54 -3.67
N ALA A 62 25.30 -5.96 -3.68
CA ALA A 62 25.09 -4.53 -3.84
C ALA A 62 25.66 -3.70 -2.69
N ILE A 63 25.63 -4.24 -1.46
CA ILE A 63 26.13 -3.55 -0.27
C ILE A 63 27.59 -3.90 0.09
N ALA A 64 28.21 -4.84 -0.62
CA ALA A 64 29.55 -5.33 -0.30
C ALA A 64 30.59 -4.22 -0.24
N SER A 65 30.55 -3.30 -1.20
CA SER A 65 31.45 -2.15 -1.29
C SER A 65 31.23 -1.09 -0.22
N GLY A 66 30.14 -1.14 0.54
CA GLY A 66 29.74 -0.12 1.52
C GLY A 66 29.25 1.17 0.86
N PRO A 67 28.25 1.10 -0.06
CA PRO A 67 27.78 2.28 -0.77
C PRO A 67 27.09 3.27 0.17
N GLY A 68 27.20 4.57 -0.11
CA GLY A 68 26.40 5.61 0.58
C GLY A 68 24.95 5.66 0.12
N LEU A 69 24.64 5.11 -1.06
CA LEU A 69 23.30 5.03 -1.65
C LEU A 69 23.09 3.65 -2.28
N LEU A 70 21.98 3.02 -1.93
CA LEU A 70 21.53 1.75 -2.50
C LEU A 70 20.32 2.00 -3.42
N LEU A 71 20.38 1.52 -4.64
CA LEU A 71 19.30 1.59 -5.62
C LEU A 71 18.76 0.19 -5.85
N LEU A 72 17.45 0.01 -5.63
CA LEU A 72 16.73 -1.24 -5.81
C LEU A 72 15.60 -1.03 -6.84
N ASP A 73 15.69 -1.75 -7.94
CA ASP A 73 14.67 -1.73 -8.99
C ASP A 73 13.85 -3.01 -8.92
N GLU A 74 12.58 -2.88 -8.51
CA GLU A 74 11.63 -3.98 -8.31
C GLU A 74 12.20 -5.21 -7.60
N PRO A 75 12.82 -5.05 -6.42
CA PRO A 75 13.62 -6.12 -5.81
C PRO A 75 12.81 -7.35 -5.40
N LEU A 76 11.49 -7.31 -5.33
CA LEU A 76 10.65 -8.40 -4.84
C LEU A 76 9.61 -8.90 -5.87
N SER A 77 9.58 -8.34 -7.08
CA SER A 77 8.54 -8.60 -8.10
C SER A 77 8.43 -10.07 -8.54
N ALA A 78 9.55 -10.79 -8.59
CA ALA A 78 9.60 -12.17 -9.08
C ALA A 78 9.31 -13.24 -8.01
N LEU A 79 8.86 -12.85 -6.80
CA LEU A 79 8.69 -13.75 -5.66
C LEU A 79 7.21 -14.04 -5.36
N ASP A 80 6.95 -15.22 -4.81
CA ASP A 80 5.64 -15.55 -4.26
C ASP A 80 5.28 -14.67 -3.03
N ALA A 81 3.99 -14.50 -2.77
CA ALA A 81 3.48 -13.57 -1.76
C ALA A 81 4.06 -13.83 -0.35
N LYS A 82 4.23 -15.11 0.04
CA LYS A 82 4.72 -15.46 1.38
C LYS A 82 6.20 -15.12 1.55
N VAL A 83 7.01 -15.43 0.54
CA VAL A 83 8.44 -15.09 0.52
C VAL A 83 8.63 -13.57 0.46
N ARG A 84 7.79 -12.87 -0.30
CA ARG A 84 7.81 -11.41 -0.40
C ARG A 84 7.58 -10.72 0.95
N VAL A 85 6.55 -11.12 1.71
CA VAL A 85 6.29 -10.59 3.06
C VAL A 85 7.49 -10.78 3.99
N TYR A 86 8.10 -11.98 3.98
CA TYR A 86 9.28 -12.26 4.78
C TYR A 86 10.46 -11.37 4.38
N LEU A 87 10.76 -11.28 3.07
CA LEU A 87 11.91 -10.52 2.58
C LEU A 87 11.76 -9.00 2.74
N ARG A 88 10.53 -8.45 2.64
CA ARG A 88 10.28 -7.04 2.99
C ARG A 88 10.82 -6.70 4.38
N HIS A 89 10.51 -7.54 5.36
CA HIS A 89 10.97 -7.35 6.73
C HIS A 89 12.49 -7.46 6.86
N GLU A 90 13.10 -8.49 6.25
CA GLU A 90 14.54 -8.72 6.26
C GLU A 90 15.32 -7.57 5.62
N ILE A 91 14.87 -7.08 4.46
CA ILE A 91 15.50 -5.95 3.76
C ILE A 91 15.44 -4.68 4.60
N LYS A 92 14.30 -4.40 5.25
CA LYS A 92 14.15 -3.23 6.11
C LYS A 92 15.09 -3.30 7.33
N ILE A 93 15.16 -4.44 8.00
CA ILE A 93 16.10 -4.66 9.12
C ILE A 93 17.53 -4.47 8.65
N LEU A 94 17.89 -5.04 7.51
CA LEU A 94 19.24 -4.95 6.97
C LEU A 94 19.62 -3.49 6.63
N GLN A 95 18.73 -2.77 5.96
CA GLN A 95 18.89 -1.36 5.65
C GLN A 95 19.11 -0.51 6.91
N GLN A 96 18.32 -0.74 7.95
CA GLN A 96 18.46 -0.05 9.24
C GLN A 96 19.78 -0.37 9.94
N LYS A 97 20.21 -1.65 9.95
CA LYS A 97 21.51 -2.06 10.53
C LYS A 97 22.71 -1.43 9.81
N LEU A 98 22.60 -1.27 8.51
CA LEU A 98 23.67 -0.69 7.69
C LEU A 98 23.64 0.84 7.67
N GLY A 99 22.52 1.48 8.04
CA GLY A 99 22.36 2.93 7.99
C GLY A 99 22.50 3.51 6.57
N VAL A 100 22.27 2.69 5.52
CA VAL A 100 22.45 3.11 4.13
C VAL A 100 21.17 3.77 3.60
N THR A 101 21.32 4.90 2.93
CA THR A 101 20.21 5.52 2.20
C THR A 101 19.79 4.62 1.04
N THR A 102 18.50 4.32 0.93
CA THR A 102 17.99 3.40 -0.09
C THR A 102 16.88 4.06 -0.90
N ILE A 103 16.97 3.98 -2.21
CA ILE A 103 15.88 4.30 -3.13
C ILE A 103 15.39 2.99 -3.75
N MET A 104 14.10 2.71 -3.59
CA MET A 104 13.47 1.50 -4.13
C MET A 104 12.36 1.90 -5.11
N VAL A 105 12.39 1.31 -6.30
CA VAL A 105 11.29 1.38 -7.26
C VAL A 105 10.44 0.12 -7.10
N THR A 106 9.14 0.28 -6.99
CA THR A 106 8.19 -0.82 -6.91
C THR A 106 6.83 -0.42 -7.49
N HIS A 107 6.11 -1.36 -8.03
CA HIS A 107 4.69 -1.22 -8.39
C HIS A 107 3.76 -1.85 -7.32
N ASP A 108 4.33 -2.46 -6.28
CA ASP A 108 3.58 -3.06 -5.17
C ASP A 108 3.38 -2.02 -4.07
N GLN A 109 2.12 -1.65 -3.86
CA GLN A 109 1.73 -0.64 -2.87
C GLN A 109 2.05 -1.09 -1.43
N GLU A 110 1.89 -2.38 -1.13
CA GLU A 110 2.21 -2.90 0.20
C GLU A 110 3.71 -2.83 0.51
N GLU A 111 4.58 -3.00 -0.51
CA GLU A 111 6.01 -2.79 -0.36
C GLU A 111 6.31 -1.34 -0.01
N ALA A 112 5.76 -0.39 -0.79
CA ALA A 112 5.97 1.03 -0.54
C ALA A 112 5.47 1.45 0.84
N LEU A 113 4.23 1.09 1.20
CA LEU A 113 3.61 1.47 2.47
C LEU A 113 4.30 0.85 3.70
N SER A 114 4.83 -0.39 3.58
CA SER A 114 5.44 -1.09 4.72
C SER A 114 6.93 -0.83 4.92
N MET A 115 7.66 -0.50 3.86
CA MET A 115 9.11 -0.40 3.90
C MET A 115 9.62 1.04 3.93
N ALA A 116 8.99 1.95 3.21
CA ALA A 116 9.53 3.29 2.99
C ALA A 116 9.33 4.23 4.19
N ASP A 117 10.28 5.13 4.40
CA ASP A 117 10.12 6.28 5.30
C ASP A 117 9.41 7.43 4.56
N ARG A 118 9.63 7.53 3.24
CA ARG A 118 8.95 8.46 2.33
C ARG A 118 8.62 7.76 1.01
N ILE A 119 7.45 8.07 0.47
CA ILE A 119 6.96 7.58 -0.83
C ILE A 119 6.92 8.74 -1.80
N VAL A 120 7.36 8.48 -3.03
CA VAL A 120 7.18 9.36 -4.19
C VAL A 120 6.23 8.66 -5.14
N VAL A 121 5.02 9.20 -5.30
CA VAL A 121 4.06 8.72 -6.30
C VAL A 121 4.32 9.45 -7.60
N MET A 122 4.48 8.69 -8.67
CA MET A 122 4.74 9.23 -10.01
C MET A 122 3.67 8.78 -11.00
N ASN A 123 3.31 9.69 -11.88
CA ASN A 123 2.38 9.45 -12.98
C ASN A 123 2.90 10.14 -14.25
N GLU A 124 2.98 9.40 -15.36
CA GLU A 124 3.44 9.93 -16.67
C GLU A 124 4.75 10.73 -16.60
N GLY A 125 5.69 10.27 -15.76
CA GLY A 125 7.00 10.93 -15.57
C GLY A 125 6.97 12.19 -14.69
N LYS A 126 5.83 12.52 -14.07
CA LYS A 126 5.67 13.63 -13.13
C LYS A 126 5.49 13.11 -11.71
N VAL A 127 5.95 13.89 -10.74
CA VAL A 127 5.71 13.62 -9.32
C VAL A 127 4.32 14.16 -8.97
N GLU A 128 3.44 13.27 -8.50
CA GLU A 128 2.09 13.61 -8.04
C GLU A 128 2.07 14.01 -6.56
N GLN A 129 2.80 13.24 -5.73
CA GLN A 129 2.88 13.50 -4.29
C GLN A 129 4.16 12.91 -3.70
N ILE A 130 4.69 13.57 -2.67
CA ILE A 130 5.79 13.07 -1.84
C ILE A 130 5.38 13.17 -0.36
N GLY A 131 5.35 12.06 0.36
CA GLY A 131 4.96 12.04 1.77
C GLY A 131 5.42 10.79 2.50
N THR A 132 5.12 10.72 3.79
CA THR A 132 5.20 9.47 4.55
C THR A 132 4.13 8.49 4.05
N PRO A 133 4.26 7.18 4.28
CA PRO A 133 3.22 6.21 3.94
C PRO A 133 1.83 6.61 4.43
N ASN A 134 1.73 7.08 5.66
CA ASN A 134 0.46 7.53 6.24
C ASN A 134 -0.11 8.78 5.53
N GLU A 135 0.72 9.76 5.19
CA GLU A 135 0.26 10.95 4.47
C GLU A 135 -0.25 10.61 3.08
N VAL A 136 0.50 9.78 2.32
CA VAL A 136 0.11 9.38 0.96
C VAL A 136 -1.19 8.58 0.97
N TYR A 137 -1.40 7.73 1.98
CA TYR A 137 -2.60 6.90 2.11
C TYR A 137 -3.81 7.68 2.62
N CYS A 138 -3.66 8.41 3.74
CA CYS A 138 -4.78 9.06 4.42
C CYS A 138 -5.07 10.48 3.91
N LYS A 139 -4.09 11.15 3.27
CA LYS A 139 -4.19 12.52 2.78
C LYS A 139 -3.68 12.63 1.35
N PRO A 140 -4.25 11.90 0.38
CA PRO A 140 -3.86 11.99 -1.02
C PRO A 140 -4.14 13.39 -1.55
N GLU A 141 -3.20 13.94 -2.31
CA GLU A 141 -3.30 15.31 -2.86
C GLU A 141 -4.10 15.35 -4.17
N THR A 142 -4.15 14.22 -4.90
CA THR A 142 -4.87 14.10 -6.17
C THR A 142 -5.75 12.85 -6.17
N LEU A 143 -6.77 12.85 -7.03
CA LEU A 143 -7.63 11.68 -7.25
C LEU A 143 -6.79 10.49 -7.74
N PHE A 144 -5.78 10.75 -8.58
CA PHE A 144 -4.86 9.72 -9.04
C PHE A 144 -4.15 9.02 -7.88
N VAL A 145 -3.58 9.79 -6.93
CA VAL A 145 -2.90 9.21 -5.76
C VAL A 145 -3.89 8.42 -4.90
N ALA A 146 -5.10 8.94 -4.70
CA ALA A 146 -6.13 8.29 -3.91
C ALA A 146 -6.50 6.90 -4.46
N ASP A 147 -6.68 6.82 -5.78
CA ASP A 147 -7.08 5.59 -6.49
C ASP A 147 -5.88 4.65 -6.72
N PHE A 148 -4.69 5.21 -6.97
CA PHE A 148 -3.49 4.42 -7.17
C PHE A 148 -3.00 3.74 -5.88
N ILE A 149 -3.17 4.37 -4.71
CA ILE A 149 -2.76 3.82 -3.40
C ILE A 149 -3.99 3.26 -2.67
N GLY A 150 -4.44 2.09 -3.10
CA GLY A 150 -5.60 1.39 -2.54
C GLY A 150 -6.92 1.70 -3.27
N GLU A 151 -7.97 1.03 -2.89
CA GLU A 151 -9.28 1.19 -3.51
C GLU A 151 -10.06 2.38 -2.92
N MET A 152 -10.94 2.97 -3.74
CA MET A 152 -11.84 4.05 -3.35
C MET A 152 -13.27 3.77 -3.81
N THR A 153 -14.24 4.04 -2.97
CA THR A 153 -15.62 4.27 -3.40
C THR A 153 -15.73 5.71 -3.88
N GLN A 154 -16.19 5.90 -5.11
CA GLN A 154 -16.24 7.21 -5.76
C GLN A 154 -17.67 7.62 -6.08
N PHE A 155 -17.97 8.91 -5.88
CA PHE A 155 -19.23 9.54 -6.25
C PHE A 155 -18.99 10.85 -6.98
N ARG A 156 -19.89 11.20 -7.88
CA ARG A 156 -19.96 12.55 -8.44
C ARG A 156 -20.81 13.42 -7.52
N GLY A 157 -20.26 14.57 -7.11
CA GLY A 157 -20.95 15.48 -6.20
C GLY A 157 -20.81 16.93 -6.61
N THR A 158 -21.62 17.78 -5.99
CA THR A 158 -21.55 19.24 -6.14
C THR A 158 -21.40 19.88 -4.76
N ILE A 159 -20.45 20.74 -4.61
CA ILE A 159 -20.23 21.48 -3.36
C ILE A 159 -21.43 22.35 -3.02
N SER A 160 -22.05 22.12 -1.87
CA SER A 160 -23.22 22.88 -1.38
C SER A 160 -22.88 23.87 -0.25
N GLY A 161 -21.75 23.68 0.44
CA GLY A 161 -21.29 24.57 1.52
C GLY A 161 -19.84 24.30 1.90
N LYS A 162 -19.30 25.00 2.91
CA LYS A 162 -17.89 24.86 3.35
C LYS A 162 -17.50 23.45 3.79
N SER A 163 -18.44 22.70 4.33
CA SER A 163 -18.24 21.31 4.80
C SER A 163 -19.39 20.42 4.33
N LEU A 164 -19.97 20.74 3.18
CA LEU A 164 -21.14 20.08 2.64
C LEU A 164 -20.97 19.78 1.15
N VAL A 165 -21.33 18.58 0.76
CA VAL A 165 -21.38 18.17 -0.65
C VAL A 165 -22.70 17.47 -0.93
N LYS A 166 -23.27 17.72 -2.09
CA LYS A 166 -24.51 17.11 -2.56
C LYS A 166 -24.18 16.02 -3.59
N ILE A 167 -24.67 14.81 -3.35
CA ILE A 167 -24.60 13.66 -4.26
C ILE A 167 -26.05 13.29 -4.62
N GLY A 168 -26.45 13.45 -5.86
CA GLY A 168 -27.85 13.30 -6.25
C GLY A 168 -28.76 14.24 -5.44
N ASN A 169 -29.65 13.66 -4.63
CA ASN A 169 -30.56 14.41 -3.74
C ASN A 169 -30.07 14.48 -2.29
N THR A 170 -28.99 13.80 -1.95
CA THR A 170 -28.49 13.65 -0.58
C THR A 170 -27.35 14.61 -0.30
N GLU A 171 -27.35 15.25 0.85
CA GLU A 171 -26.30 16.13 1.32
C GLU A 171 -25.45 15.42 2.38
N LEU A 172 -24.12 15.35 2.13
CA LEU A 172 -23.14 14.78 3.04
C LEU A 172 -22.35 15.88 3.75
N ASN A 173 -22.09 15.65 5.04
CA ASN A 173 -21.10 16.41 5.77
C ASN A 173 -19.71 15.85 5.49
N MET A 174 -18.72 16.74 5.30
CA MET A 174 -17.32 16.38 5.10
C MET A 174 -16.41 17.38 5.84
N VAL A 175 -15.13 17.17 5.85
CA VAL A 175 -14.16 18.15 6.35
C VAL A 175 -14.18 19.43 5.49
N GLU A 176 -13.74 20.55 6.07
CA GLU A 176 -13.62 21.81 5.32
C GLU A 176 -12.67 21.64 4.12
N HIS A 177 -13.09 22.15 2.98
CA HIS A 177 -12.41 21.99 1.70
C HIS A 177 -12.18 23.34 1.00
N ARG A 178 -11.33 23.32 -0.05
CA ARG A 178 -10.95 24.54 -0.82
C ARG A 178 -11.87 24.90 -1.98
N PHE A 179 -12.86 24.06 -2.27
CA PHE A 179 -13.71 24.23 -3.47
C PHE A 179 -14.81 25.25 -3.26
N SER A 180 -15.13 26.00 -4.32
CA SER A 180 -16.23 26.96 -4.32
C SER A 180 -17.59 26.27 -4.37
N GLN A 181 -18.61 26.87 -3.77
CA GLN A 181 -19.99 26.39 -3.88
C GLN A 181 -20.44 26.29 -5.33
N GLY A 182 -21.15 25.23 -5.69
CA GLY A 182 -21.56 24.92 -7.05
C GLY A 182 -20.50 24.19 -7.90
N ARG A 183 -19.27 24.00 -7.40
CA ARG A 183 -18.23 23.23 -8.09
C ARG A 183 -18.58 21.75 -8.14
N GLU A 184 -18.48 21.14 -9.31
CA GLU A 184 -18.50 19.67 -9.45
C GLU A 184 -17.18 19.08 -8.98
N VAL A 185 -17.24 17.99 -8.22
CA VAL A 185 -16.11 17.31 -7.60
C VAL A 185 -16.29 15.80 -7.63
N SER A 186 -15.17 15.08 -7.62
CA SER A 186 -15.13 13.65 -7.30
C SER A 186 -15.03 13.50 -5.79
N ILE A 187 -16.01 12.83 -5.21
CA ILE A 187 -16.04 12.51 -3.78
C ILE A 187 -15.58 11.08 -3.60
N THR A 188 -14.68 10.86 -2.68
CA THR A 188 -14.14 9.52 -2.41
C THR A 188 -14.14 9.20 -0.93
N ILE A 189 -14.27 7.90 -0.63
CA ILE A 189 -14.10 7.35 0.70
C ILE A 189 -13.45 5.98 0.59
N ARG A 190 -12.57 5.62 1.54
CA ARG A 190 -11.97 4.30 1.61
C ARG A 190 -13.02 3.26 2.00
N PRO A 191 -13.01 2.05 1.40
CA PRO A 191 -13.95 0.98 1.77
C PRO A 191 -13.89 0.60 3.25
N GLU A 192 -12.72 0.59 3.86
CA GLU A 192 -12.50 0.29 5.28
C GLU A 192 -12.98 1.38 6.25
N ASP A 193 -13.15 2.61 5.77
CA ASP A 193 -13.64 3.72 6.57
C ASP A 193 -15.17 3.71 6.71
N ILE A 194 -15.87 2.94 5.87
CA ILE A 194 -17.33 2.83 5.93
C ILE A 194 -17.73 1.92 7.11
N ILE A 195 -18.53 2.46 8.02
CA ILE A 195 -18.86 1.79 9.27
C ILE A 195 -20.23 1.09 9.16
N PRO A 196 -20.30 -0.25 9.31
CA PRO A 196 -21.59 -0.94 9.40
C PRO A 196 -22.21 -0.74 10.79
N LEU A 197 -23.47 -0.31 10.82
CA LEU A 197 -24.24 -0.07 12.04
C LEU A 197 -25.24 -1.22 12.34
N GLY A 198 -25.47 -2.12 11.36
CA GLY A 198 -26.37 -3.26 11.48
C GLY A 198 -27.78 -2.97 10.97
N ALA A 199 -28.71 -3.91 11.21
CA ALA A 199 -30.10 -3.86 10.68
C ALA A 199 -30.98 -2.78 11.33
N LYS A 200 -30.58 -2.24 12.48
CA LYS A 200 -31.36 -1.21 13.20
C LYS A 200 -30.54 0.06 13.30
N LEU A 201 -31.17 1.21 12.99
CA LEU A 201 -30.57 2.51 13.18
C LEU A 201 -30.25 2.74 14.67
N PRO A 202 -29.00 3.04 15.05
CA PRO A 202 -28.66 3.37 16.42
C PRO A 202 -29.35 4.65 16.90
N ALA A 203 -29.72 4.71 18.18
CA ALA A 203 -30.35 5.88 18.78
C ALA A 203 -29.48 7.15 18.72
N LYS A 204 -28.15 6.99 18.63
CA LYS A 204 -27.17 8.05 18.38
C LYS A 204 -26.42 7.67 17.11
N SER A 205 -26.80 8.23 15.98
CA SER A 205 -26.10 8.07 14.70
C SER A 205 -25.42 9.37 14.29
N GLY A 206 -24.35 9.24 13.52
CA GLY A 206 -23.67 10.36 12.87
C GLY A 206 -24.57 11.08 11.86
N LYS A 207 -24.03 12.11 11.20
CA LYS A 207 -24.80 12.90 10.23
C LYS A 207 -24.93 12.21 8.86
N ASN A 208 -23.94 11.40 8.46
CA ASN A 208 -23.90 10.71 7.17
C ASN A 208 -24.28 9.24 7.34
N VAL A 209 -25.51 8.98 7.78
CA VAL A 209 -26.00 7.61 8.03
C VAL A 209 -27.13 7.29 7.07
N PHE A 210 -26.98 6.15 6.35
CA PHE A 210 -27.87 5.74 5.28
C PHE A 210 -28.24 4.28 5.40
N SER A 211 -29.43 3.93 4.89
CA SER A 211 -29.81 2.54 4.68
C SER A 211 -29.25 2.04 3.36
N ALA A 212 -28.71 0.84 3.35
CA ALA A 212 -28.20 0.22 2.13
C ALA A 212 -28.50 -1.28 2.12
N GLN A 213 -28.83 -1.81 0.95
CA GLN A 213 -28.98 -3.23 0.72
C GLN A 213 -27.62 -3.85 0.38
N LEU A 214 -27.22 -4.87 1.11
CA LEU A 214 -26.02 -5.66 0.81
C LEU A 214 -26.28 -6.58 -0.39
N VAL A 215 -25.69 -6.25 -1.54
CA VAL A 215 -25.91 -6.96 -2.81
C VAL A 215 -24.93 -8.12 -2.99
N GLU A 216 -23.67 -7.89 -2.67
CA GLU A 216 -22.58 -8.82 -2.87
C GLU A 216 -21.63 -8.81 -1.67
N MET A 217 -21.08 -9.97 -1.33
CA MET A 217 -20.21 -10.15 -0.18
C MET A 217 -19.11 -11.17 -0.53
N GLU A 218 -17.85 -10.74 -0.52
CA GLU A 218 -16.68 -11.53 -0.85
C GLU A 218 -15.75 -11.64 0.36
N PHE A 219 -15.36 -12.85 0.72
CA PHE A 219 -14.44 -13.08 1.83
C PHE A 219 -12.98 -12.98 1.40
N LEU A 220 -12.25 -12.01 1.92
CA LEU A 220 -10.84 -11.76 1.61
C LEU A 220 -9.88 -12.10 2.78
N GLY A 221 -10.31 -12.99 3.67
CA GLY A 221 -9.50 -13.49 4.80
C GLY A 221 -9.69 -12.66 6.07
N SER A 222 -9.12 -11.48 6.17
CA SER A 222 -9.22 -10.60 7.34
C SER A 222 -10.47 -9.72 7.36
N PHE A 223 -11.12 -9.53 6.22
CA PHE A 223 -12.33 -8.73 6.05
C PHE A 223 -13.23 -9.31 4.97
N TRP A 224 -14.44 -8.77 4.90
CA TRP A 224 -15.43 -9.01 3.86
C TRP A 224 -15.56 -7.76 3.01
N ARG A 225 -15.32 -7.87 1.72
CA ARG A 225 -15.64 -6.83 0.76
C ARG A 225 -17.11 -6.91 0.38
N CYS A 226 -17.81 -5.83 0.61
CA CYS A 226 -19.24 -5.73 0.44
C CYS A 226 -19.58 -4.71 -0.62
N LYS A 227 -20.51 -5.03 -1.52
CA LYS A 227 -21.14 -4.06 -2.42
C LYS A 227 -22.56 -3.76 -1.92
N LEU A 228 -22.80 -2.49 -1.70
CA LEU A 228 -24.01 -1.98 -1.10
C LEU A 228 -24.73 -1.07 -2.09
N LYS A 229 -26.04 -1.23 -2.20
CA LYS A 229 -26.92 -0.37 -3.00
C LYS A 229 -27.75 0.48 -2.05
N SER A 230 -27.75 1.80 -2.25
CA SER A 230 -28.57 2.74 -1.48
C SER A 230 -29.38 3.62 -2.42
N ASP A 231 -30.59 3.96 -2.02
CA ASP A 231 -31.43 4.90 -2.77
C ASP A 231 -30.86 6.33 -2.73
N GLU A 232 -30.00 6.61 -1.75
CA GLU A 232 -29.28 7.89 -1.62
C GLU A 232 -28.19 8.06 -2.71
N PHE A 233 -27.66 6.94 -3.22
CA PHE A 233 -26.60 6.91 -4.23
C PHE A 233 -27.00 6.03 -5.42
N PRO A 234 -28.05 6.38 -6.17
CA PRO A 234 -28.66 5.50 -7.17
C PRO A 234 -27.74 5.15 -8.34
N GLU A 235 -26.77 5.99 -8.64
CA GLU A 235 -25.83 5.82 -9.75
C GLU A 235 -24.56 5.04 -9.40
N ALA A 236 -24.35 4.71 -8.11
CA ALA A 236 -23.12 4.06 -7.66
C ALA A 236 -23.39 2.95 -6.63
N LEU A 237 -22.61 1.87 -6.74
CA LEU A 237 -22.50 0.90 -5.68
C LEU A 237 -21.45 1.38 -4.67
N VAL A 238 -21.78 1.33 -3.39
CA VAL A 238 -20.86 1.63 -2.30
C VAL A 238 -20.06 0.36 -2.02
N THR A 239 -18.75 0.40 -2.24
CA THR A 239 -17.84 -0.67 -1.82
C THR A 239 -17.40 -0.41 -0.39
N ALA A 240 -17.55 -1.40 0.49
CA ALA A 240 -17.15 -1.30 1.90
C ALA A 240 -16.42 -2.56 2.35
N ASP A 241 -15.38 -2.41 3.17
CA ASP A 241 -14.61 -3.51 3.74
C ASP A 241 -14.95 -3.68 5.22
N PHE A 242 -15.75 -4.69 5.53
CA PHE A 242 -16.18 -4.96 6.90
C PHE A 242 -15.31 -6.03 7.56
N SER A 243 -14.75 -5.72 8.72
CA SER A 243 -13.97 -6.70 9.47
C SER A 243 -14.81 -7.96 9.79
N VAL A 244 -14.14 -9.11 9.85
CA VAL A 244 -14.81 -10.40 10.23
C VAL A 244 -15.54 -10.27 11.56
N ASN A 245 -14.99 -9.49 12.50
CA ASN A 245 -15.63 -9.27 13.81
C ASN A 245 -16.89 -8.41 13.69
N ALA A 246 -16.91 -7.38 12.84
CA ALA A 246 -18.10 -6.56 12.61
C ALA A 246 -19.22 -7.40 11.99
N VAL A 247 -18.91 -8.18 10.96
CA VAL A 247 -19.86 -9.07 10.29
C VAL A 247 -20.49 -10.05 11.27
N ARG A 248 -19.68 -10.72 12.11
CA ARG A 248 -20.18 -11.66 13.13
C ARG A 248 -21.04 -10.98 14.19
N ARG A 249 -20.56 -9.86 14.75
CA ARG A 249 -21.26 -9.13 15.82
C ARG A 249 -22.60 -8.59 15.37
N LEU A 250 -22.70 -8.10 14.13
CA LEU A 250 -23.91 -7.49 13.58
C LEU A 250 -24.76 -8.48 12.81
N SER A 251 -24.34 -9.75 12.67
CA SER A 251 -25.00 -10.81 11.91
C SER A 251 -25.34 -10.34 10.50
N ILE A 252 -24.32 -9.82 9.79
CA ILE A 252 -24.50 -9.27 8.44
C ILE A 252 -24.56 -10.42 7.44
N GLU A 253 -25.62 -10.42 6.60
CA GLU A 253 -25.87 -11.43 5.58
C GLU A 253 -26.19 -10.78 4.22
N THR A 254 -25.94 -11.52 3.13
CA THR A 254 -26.27 -11.06 1.78
C THR A 254 -27.78 -10.80 1.63
N ASN A 255 -28.15 -9.81 0.84
CA ASN A 255 -29.52 -9.31 0.63
C ASN A 255 -30.17 -8.62 1.85
N GLN A 256 -29.44 -8.45 2.94
CA GLN A 256 -29.94 -7.72 4.11
C GLN A 256 -29.87 -6.21 3.85
N ILE A 257 -30.87 -5.49 4.39
CA ILE A 257 -30.79 -4.03 4.53
C ILE A 257 -30.10 -3.72 5.86
N LEU A 258 -29.08 -2.91 5.81
CA LEU A 258 -28.34 -2.44 6.98
C LEU A 258 -28.11 -0.93 6.91
N TRP A 259 -27.86 -0.34 8.07
CA TRP A 259 -27.43 1.05 8.17
C TRP A 259 -25.91 1.10 8.09
N ILE A 260 -25.41 2.07 7.34
CA ILE A 260 -23.97 2.39 7.22
C ILE A 260 -23.75 3.86 7.56
N GLU A 261 -22.56 4.16 8.07
CA GLU A 261 -22.10 5.52 8.30
C GLU A 261 -20.88 5.79 7.43
N LEU A 262 -20.87 6.95 6.78
CA LEU A 262 -19.74 7.51 6.06
C LEU A 262 -19.14 8.63 6.94
N PRO A 263 -18.09 8.38 7.73
CA PRO A 263 -17.51 9.39 8.62
C PRO A 263 -17.08 10.63 7.85
N SER A 264 -17.49 11.80 8.32
CA SER A 264 -17.23 13.07 7.63
C SER A 264 -15.74 13.38 7.46
N GLU A 265 -14.92 12.91 8.37
CA GLU A 265 -13.45 13.03 8.36
C GLU A 265 -12.76 12.15 7.33
N SER A 266 -13.42 11.09 6.86
CA SER A 266 -12.89 10.15 5.85
C SER A 266 -13.36 10.49 4.43
N ILE A 267 -14.26 11.46 4.27
CA ILE A 267 -14.76 11.90 2.96
C ILE A 267 -13.80 12.92 2.37
N LEU A 268 -13.24 12.60 1.19
CA LEU A 268 -12.33 13.46 0.46
C LEU A 268 -12.99 13.99 -0.82
N ALA A 269 -12.58 15.19 -1.25
CA ALA A 269 -13.05 15.79 -2.50
C ALA A 269 -11.87 16.18 -3.38
N PHE A 270 -11.98 15.85 -4.67
CA PHE A 270 -11.00 16.17 -5.70
C PHE A 270 -11.65 16.88 -6.87
N ASP A 271 -10.84 17.58 -7.67
CA ASP A 271 -11.33 18.13 -8.93
C ASP A 271 -11.91 17.02 -9.80
N PHE A 272 -13.11 17.27 -10.34
CA PHE A 272 -13.74 16.30 -11.22
C PHE A 272 -12.92 16.19 -12.51
N GLN A 273 -12.40 15.00 -12.78
CA GLN A 273 -11.79 14.64 -14.05
C GLN A 273 -12.84 13.89 -14.86
N ALA A 274 -13.26 14.46 -15.98
CA ALA A 274 -14.06 13.72 -16.96
C ALA A 274 -13.18 12.58 -17.51
N ALA A 275 -13.68 11.35 -17.45
CA ALA A 275 -13.03 10.16 -17.98
C ALA A 275 -12.86 10.23 -19.50
#